data_b70110492aae289e16a1a214461b23af
#
_entry.id   b70110492aae289e16a1a214461b23af
#
_cell.length_a   1.000
_cell.length_b   1.000
_cell.length_c   1.000
_cell.angle_alpha   90.00
_cell.angle_beta   90.00
_cell.angle_gamma   90.00
#
_symmetry.space_group_name_H-M   'P 1'
#
loop_
_entity.id
_entity.type
_entity.pdbx_description
1 polymer ?
#
loop_
_entity_poly.entity_id
_entity_poly.type
_entity_poly.pdbx_seq_one_letter_code
_entity_poly.pdbx_strand_id
1 'polypeptide(L)'
;MIEFTNNLEVTKTEDIFDEINKRYVAAMMIHGQMADYFNFLGLKGYKRLHEYQFLTESLERREICRYFVDHHGKLLKDSFSGTIKVIPDSWYTASRLSIGKSTKQKAV
;
A
#
# COMPACT_ATOMS: atom_id res chain seq x y z
N MET A 1 20.09 -12.46 8.84
CA MET A 1 18.86 -12.99 8.25
C MET A 1 18.32 -14.22 8.98
N ILE A 2 19.18 -14.89 9.55
CA ILE A 2 18.90 -16.22 10.08
C ILE A 2 17.98 -16.23 11.31
N GLU A 3 18.12 -15.24 12.14
CA GLU A 3 17.40 -15.23 13.40
C GLU A 3 15.91 -15.11 13.27
N PHE A 4 15.45 -14.26 12.36
CA PHE A 4 14.01 -14.16 12.20
C PHE A 4 13.44 -15.42 11.55
N THR A 5 14.25 -16.13 10.79
CA THR A 5 13.85 -17.41 10.24
C THR A 5 13.56 -18.42 11.35
N ASN A 6 14.40 -18.42 12.37
CA ASN A 6 14.21 -19.30 13.51
C ASN A 6 12.93 -18.95 14.27
N ASN A 7 12.67 -17.67 14.43
CA ASN A 7 11.49 -17.22 15.17
C ASN A 7 10.20 -17.47 14.43
N LEU A 8 10.25 -17.41 13.11
CA LEU A 8 9.06 -17.58 12.30
C LEU A 8 8.69 -19.03 12.06
N GLU A 9 9.60 -19.94 12.33
CA GLU A 9 9.41 -21.34 12.01
C GLU A 9 9.06 -21.57 10.55
N VAL A 10 9.42 -20.63 9.70
CA VAL A 10 9.18 -20.72 8.27
C VAL A 10 10.29 -21.55 7.68
N THR A 11 9.98 -22.76 7.27
CA THR A 11 10.96 -23.68 6.71
C THR A 11 11.00 -23.65 5.20
N LYS A 12 9.96 -23.13 4.57
CA LYS A 12 9.85 -23.10 3.12
C LYS A 12 10.10 -21.71 2.58
N THR A 13 10.92 -21.64 1.56
CA THR A 13 11.21 -20.39 0.89
C THR A 13 9.95 -19.71 0.35
N GLU A 14 9.02 -20.50 -0.17
CA GLU A 14 7.79 -19.92 -0.71
C GLU A 14 6.93 -19.24 0.36
N ASP A 15 6.97 -19.71 1.61
CA ASP A 15 6.24 -19.06 2.69
C ASP A 15 6.82 -17.69 3.01
N ILE A 16 8.13 -17.56 2.89
CA ILE A 16 8.81 -16.28 3.07
C ILE A 16 8.39 -15.33 1.96
N PHE A 17 8.37 -15.80 0.72
CA PHE A 17 7.95 -14.99 -0.41
C PHE A 17 6.49 -14.58 -0.31
N ASP A 18 5.62 -15.47 0.14
CA ASP A 18 4.21 -15.14 0.36
C ASP A 18 4.07 -14.01 1.37
N GLU A 19 4.83 -14.07 2.47
CA GLU A 19 4.77 -13.05 3.50
C GLU A 19 5.30 -11.71 2.98
N ILE A 20 6.39 -11.74 2.23
CA ILE A 20 6.94 -10.52 1.62
C ILE A 20 5.92 -9.92 0.65
N ASN A 21 5.29 -10.75 -0.15
CA ASN A 21 4.28 -10.29 -1.11
C ASN A 21 3.12 -9.61 -0.40
N LYS A 22 2.63 -10.19 0.69
CA LYS A 22 1.55 -9.60 1.49
C LYS A 22 1.95 -8.24 2.02
N ARG A 23 3.17 -8.10 2.49
CA ARG A 23 3.66 -6.84 3.04
C ARG A 23 3.76 -5.76 1.97
N TYR A 24 4.19 -6.12 0.76
CA TYR A 24 4.21 -5.17 -0.34
C TYR A 24 2.81 -4.72 -0.72
N VAL A 25 1.87 -5.65 -0.79
CA VAL A 25 0.48 -5.30 -1.10
C VAL A 25 -0.08 -4.36 -0.05
N ALA A 26 0.16 -4.66 1.23
CA ALA A 26 -0.29 -3.80 2.32
C ALA A 26 0.32 -2.40 2.22
N ALA A 27 1.63 -2.32 1.98
CA ALA A 27 2.32 -1.04 1.85
C ALA A 27 1.78 -0.23 0.68
N MET A 28 1.54 -0.89 -0.46
CA MET A 28 0.94 -0.23 -1.62
C MET A 28 -0.43 0.34 -1.30
N MET A 29 -1.26 -0.42 -0.61
CA MET A 29 -2.60 0.04 -0.23
C MET A 29 -2.53 1.23 0.71
N ILE A 30 -1.60 1.21 1.66
CA ILE A 30 -1.39 2.30 2.59
C ILE A 30 -0.98 3.57 1.85
N HIS A 31 0.03 3.49 1.01
CA HIS A 31 0.51 4.67 0.29
C HIS A 31 -0.50 5.17 -0.74
N GLY A 32 -1.24 4.26 -1.36
CA GLY A 32 -2.32 4.64 -2.27
C GLY A 32 -3.39 5.44 -1.57
N GLN A 33 -3.84 4.98 -0.39
CA GLN A 33 -4.84 5.69 0.38
C GLN A 33 -4.33 7.05 0.86
N MET A 34 -3.09 7.12 1.29
CA MET A 34 -2.51 8.38 1.72
C MET A 34 -2.39 9.37 0.56
N ALA A 35 -1.99 8.91 -0.60
CA ALA A 35 -1.93 9.76 -1.78
C ALA A 35 -3.32 10.33 -2.12
N ASP A 36 -4.34 9.47 -2.09
CA ASP A 36 -5.71 9.89 -2.37
C ASP A 36 -6.22 10.88 -1.34
N TYR A 37 -5.89 10.64 -0.08
CA TYR A 37 -6.30 11.54 1.00
C TYR A 37 -5.64 12.92 0.84
N PHE A 38 -4.36 12.96 0.58
CA PHE A 38 -3.66 14.22 0.37
C PHE A 38 -4.13 14.93 -0.90
N ASN A 39 -4.48 14.17 -1.93
CA ASN A 39 -5.10 14.75 -3.12
C ASN A 39 -6.45 15.38 -2.77
N PHE A 40 -7.24 14.69 -1.94
CA PHE A 40 -8.53 15.19 -1.45
C PHE A 40 -8.36 16.51 -0.70
N LEU A 41 -7.30 16.63 0.09
CA LEU A 41 -7.00 17.85 0.83
C LEU A 41 -6.37 18.94 -0.02
N GLY A 42 -6.02 18.66 -1.26
CA GLY A 42 -5.34 19.62 -2.14
C GLY A 42 -3.85 19.77 -1.89
N LEU A 43 -3.27 18.85 -1.11
CA LEU A 43 -1.85 18.88 -0.77
C LEU A 43 -1.06 18.06 -1.80
N LYS A 44 -0.81 18.66 -2.95
CA LYS A 44 -0.26 17.93 -4.09
C LYS A 44 1.16 17.42 -3.90
N GLY A 45 1.96 18.11 -3.09
CA GLY A 45 3.32 17.65 -2.78
C GLY A 45 3.32 16.34 -2.04
N TYR A 46 2.49 16.23 -1.00
CA TYR A 46 2.35 15.00 -0.25
C TYR A 46 1.68 13.90 -1.07
N LYS A 47 0.72 14.26 -1.90
CA LYS A 47 0.10 13.32 -2.83
C LYS A 47 1.16 12.68 -3.72
N ARG A 48 2.03 13.48 -4.32
CA ARG A 48 3.08 12.96 -5.21
C ARG A 48 4.07 12.07 -4.48
N LEU A 49 4.44 12.44 -3.26
CA LEU A 49 5.37 11.64 -2.47
C LEU A 49 4.83 10.23 -2.25
N HIS A 50 3.58 10.13 -1.79
CA HIS A 50 2.99 8.82 -1.51
C HIS A 50 2.65 8.05 -2.79
N GLU A 51 2.26 8.74 -3.85
CA GLU A 51 2.06 8.11 -5.13
C GLU A 51 3.36 7.53 -5.69
N TYR A 52 4.45 8.25 -5.53
CA TYR A 52 5.76 7.75 -5.91
C TYR A 52 6.12 6.48 -5.14
N GLN A 53 5.89 6.48 -3.84
CA GLN A 53 6.16 5.30 -3.03
C GLN A 53 5.29 4.12 -3.44
N PHE A 54 4.04 4.37 -3.75
CA PHE A 54 3.14 3.34 -4.28
C PHE A 54 3.70 2.72 -5.56
N LEU A 55 4.13 3.55 -6.50
CA LEU A 55 4.67 3.08 -7.77
C LEU A 55 5.98 2.32 -7.59
N THR A 56 6.85 2.83 -6.74
CA THR A 56 8.14 2.17 -6.46
C THR A 56 7.93 0.80 -5.84
N GLU A 57 7.03 0.70 -4.89
CA GLU A 57 6.71 -0.58 -4.25
C GLU A 57 6.07 -1.56 -5.22
N SER A 58 5.25 -1.06 -6.14
CA SER A 58 4.68 -1.89 -7.19
C SER A 58 5.76 -2.51 -8.06
N LEU A 59 6.75 -1.72 -8.45
CA LEU A 59 7.86 -2.22 -9.27
C LEU A 59 8.70 -3.23 -8.51
N GLU A 60 9.00 -2.96 -7.26
CA GLU A 60 9.76 -3.89 -6.42
C GLU A 60 9.01 -5.20 -6.24
N ARG A 61 7.71 -5.12 -6.00
CA ARG A 61 6.88 -6.32 -5.87
C ARG A 61 6.89 -7.13 -7.17
N ARG A 62 6.81 -6.47 -8.32
CA ARG A 62 6.87 -7.15 -9.61
C ARG A 62 8.17 -7.93 -9.78
N GLU A 63 9.28 -7.35 -9.37
CA GLU A 63 10.56 -8.03 -9.46
C GLU A 63 10.63 -9.27 -8.57
N ILE A 64 10.11 -9.15 -7.36
CA ILE A 64 10.08 -10.27 -6.42
C ILE A 64 9.20 -11.40 -6.94
N CYS A 65 8.03 -11.06 -7.44
CA CYS A 65 7.12 -12.07 -8.00
C CYS A 65 7.73 -12.76 -9.21
N ARG A 66 8.39 -12.01 -10.06
CA ARG A 66 9.04 -12.57 -11.23
C ARG A 66 10.20 -13.49 -10.83
N TYR A 67 11.00 -13.07 -9.87
CA TYR A 67 12.07 -13.90 -9.34
C TYR A 67 11.53 -15.23 -8.83
N PHE A 68 10.44 -15.18 -8.10
CA PHE A 68 9.84 -16.39 -7.56
C PHE A 68 9.37 -17.33 -8.66
N VAL A 69 8.69 -16.81 -9.66
CA VAL A 69 8.22 -17.61 -10.79
C VAL A 69 9.40 -18.25 -11.52
N ASP A 70 10.44 -17.48 -11.75
CA ASP A 70 11.60 -17.98 -12.50
C ASP A 70 12.35 -19.07 -11.75
N HIS A 71 12.37 -19.01 -10.43
CA HIS A 71 13.15 -19.96 -9.62
C HIS A 71 12.33 -21.12 -9.08
N HIS A 72 11.03 -20.95 -8.94
CA HIS A 72 10.18 -21.97 -8.34
C HIS A 72 9.15 -22.56 -9.31
N GLY A 73 9.01 -21.97 -10.47
CA GLY A 73 8.13 -22.49 -11.52
C GLY A 73 6.64 -22.43 -11.18
N LYS A 74 6.25 -21.57 -10.25
CA LYS A 74 4.84 -21.40 -9.89
C LYS A 74 4.59 -19.97 -9.42
N LEU A 75 3.33 -19.60 -9.38
CA LEU A 75 2.94 -18.26 -8.98
C LEU A 75 2.89 -18.15 -7.46
N LEU A 76 3.19 -16.95 -6.95
CA LEU A 76 2.93 -16.65 -5.56
C LEU A 76 1.43 -16.59 -5.33
N LYS A 77 1.03 -17.00 -4.14
CA LYS A 77 -0.38 -16.91 -3.76
C LYS A 77 -0.77 -15.47 -3.56
N ASP A 78 -1.93 -15.12 -4.06
CA ASP A 78 -2.56 -13.87 -3.70
C ASP A 78 -3.41 -14.13 -2.46
N SER A 79 -2.75 -14.15 -1.34
CA SER A 79 -3.38 -14.52 -0.07
C SER A 79 -3.85 -13.31 0.72
N PHE A 80 -3.62 -12.12 0.22
CA PHE A 80 -4.12 -10.93 0.90
C PHE A 80 -5.61 -10.80 0.65
N SER A 81 -6.35 -10.78 1.73
CA SER A 81 -7.80 -10.59 1.65
C SER A 81 -8.21 -9.50 2.62
N GLY A 82 -9.30 -8.81 2.31
CA GLY A 82 -9.82 -7.75 3.13
C GLY A 82 -9.38 -6.37 2.67
N THR A 83 -9.64 -5.40 3.52
CA THR A 83 -9.39 -4.00 3.21
C THR A 83 -8.51 -3.40 4.28
N ILE A 84 -7.50 -2.65 3.85
CA ILE A 84 -6.70 -1.87 4.77
C ILE A 84 -7.21 -0.44 4.71
N LYS A 85 -7.67 0.06 5.84
CA LYS A 85 -8.17 1.42 5.94
C LYS A 85 -7.24 2.23 6.80
N VAL A 86 -6.46 3.08 6.16
CA VAL A 86 -5.47 3.91 6.86
C VAL A 86 -6.10 5.19 7.38
N ILE A 87 -7.00 5.76 6.60
CA ILE A 87 -7.62 7.05 6.93
C ILE A 87 -9.01 6.81 7.49
N PRO A 88 -9.28 7.19 8.74
CA PRO A 88 -10.62 7.04 9.30
C PRO A 88 -11.66 7.86 8.54
N ASP A 89 -12.87 7.33 8.46
CA ASP A 89 -13.98 8.02 7.82
C ASP A 89 -14.24 9.39 8.43
N SER A 90 -14.05 9.50 9.75
CA SER A 90 -14.22 10.76 10.45
C SER A 90 -13.29 11.85 9.93
N TRP A 91 -12.09 11.48 9.50
CA TRP A 91 -11.16 12.45 8.93
C TRP A 91 -11.66 12.98 7.58
N TYR A 92 -12.24 12.12 6.76
CA TYR A 92 -12.84 12.54 5.50
C TYR A 92 -14.02 13.47 5.75
N THR A 93 -14.86 13.13 6.70
CA THR A 93 -16.03 13.95 7.03
C THR A 93 -15.61 15.33 7.52
N ALA A 94 -14.68 15.40 8.45
CA ALA A 94 -14.18 16.67 8.97
C ALA A 94 -13.52 17.50 7.87
N SER A 95 -12.67 16.87 7.06
CA SER A 95 -11.99 17.54 5.96
C SER A 95 -12.97 18.03 4.91
N ARG A 96 -13.99 17.22 4.61
CA ARG A 96 -15.02 17.59 3.63
C ARG A 96 -15.80 18.81 4.09
N LEU A 97 -16.16 18.88 5.36
CA LEU A 97 -16.86 20.04 5.89
C LEU A 97 -16.04 21.31 5.76
N SER A 98 -14.77 21.23 6.09
CA SER A 98 -13.86 22.36 5.97
C SER A 98 -13.70 22.81 4.52
N ILE A 99 -13.44 21.85 3.64
CA ILE A 99 -13.30 22.13 2.19
C ILE A 99 -14.62 22.63 1.62
N GLY A 100 -15.73 22.05 2.05
CA GLY A 100 -17.05 22.44 1.59
C GLY A 100 -17.36 23.90 1.83
N LYS A 101 -16.97 24.42 2.98
CA LYS A 101 -17.14 25.85 3.27
C LYS A 101 -16.33 26.71 2.32
N SER A 102 -15.09 26.32 2.07
CA SER A 102 -14.23 27.04 1.13
C SER A 102 -14.73 26.92 -0.29
N THR A 103 -15.16 25.74 -0.67
CA THR A 103 -15.64 25.48 -2.04
C THR A 103 -16.92 26.20 -2.34
N LYS A 104 -17.82 26.31 -1.40
CA LYS A 104 -19.06 27.05 -1.59
C LYS A 104 -18.80 28.51 -1.92
N GLN A 105 -17.74 29.06 -1.38
CA GLN A 105 -17.37 30.43 -1.67
C GLN A 105 -16.77 30.58 -3.07
N LYS A 106 -16.18 29.51 -3.60
CA LYS A 106 -15.48 29.55 -4.88
C LYS A 106 -16.32 29.07 -6.05
N ALA A 107 -17.09 28.03 -5.83
CA ALA A 107 -17.79 27.34 -6.89
C ALA A 107 -19.10 27.99 -7.28
N VAL A 108 -19.54 28.87 -6.50
CA VAL A 108 -20.84 29.51 -6.73
C VAL A 108 -20.72 30.74 -7.63
#